data_d8049468455869cedd2772dc3f148b96
#
_entry.id   d8049468455869cedd2772dc3f148b96
#
_cell.length_a   1.000
_cell.length_b   1.000
_cell.length_c   1.000
_cell.angle_alpha   90.00
_cell.angle_beta   90.00
_cell.angle_gamma   90.00
#
_symmetry.space_group_name_H-M   'P 1'
#
loop_
_entity.id
_entity.type
_entity.pdbx_description
1 polymer ?
#
loop_
_entity_poly.entity_id
_entity_poly.type
_entity_poly.pdbx_seq_one_letter_code
_entity_poly.pdbx_strand_id
1 'polypeptide(L)'
;MSNALSHARSRGWIAIAGAAALIVPWSLVHAGKTIQEHRAADPQGDIEIVNVSGLVEVDGWDRSEVEVSGTTGDNVERVDVTSSGNRTSIRVVPRTRLGWGTDCEAHLVVHVPAKSAVMASLVSSDFNVAGLLGMLKVQTVSGNVTGDAGGDVSATVISGNVRLTARAAKMIEIKTISGDIRLTGGGGEVDVTTVSGSATLELADVTRGRFKSVSGDLTVALALGTDGQIDSESVSGSIDMKFAAAPVAEFDVQSFSGDIRNCFGPKAVESRYGPGSRLAYKVGEGHSRVRINTKSGDVRLCVKGMKSADATPRSLPPALAQLRVIRIRVPYVF
;
A
#
# COMPACT_ATOMS: atom_id res chain seq x y z
N MET A 1 85.85 -56.47 38.29
CA MET A 1 85.58 -57.67 37.53
C MET A 1 84.22 -57.54 36.88
N SER A 2 84.21 -57.56 35.56
CA SER A 2 83.22 -58.15 34.63
C SER A 2 81.82 -57.65 34.67
N ASN A 3 81.51 -56.82 33.68
CA ASN A 3 80.73 -57.21 32.44
C ASN A 3 79.22 -57.44 32.65
N ALA A 4 78.33 -56.77 32.01
CA ALA A 4 77.87 -57.04 30.67
C ALA A 4 76.85 -55.97 30.19
N LEU A 5 77.03 -55.61 28.95
CA LEU A 5 76.15 -54.80 28.10
C LEU A 5 74.82 -55.50 27.78
N SER A 6 73.72 -54.80 27.74
CA SER A 6 72.60 -55.24 26.93
C SER A 6 71.96 -54.00 26.23
N HIS A 7 72.02 -54.05 24.92
CA HIS A 7 71.41 -53.12 24.02
C HIS A 7 69.87 -53.23 24.02
N ALA A 8 69.16 -52.13 24.23
CA ALA A 8 67.76 -52.04 23.89
C ALA A 8 67.56 -50.97 22.82
N ARG A 9 67.18 -51.43 21.63
CA ARG A 9 66.81 -50.56 20.48
C ARG A 9 65.45 -49.92 20.75
N SER A 10 65.40 -48.63 20.94
CA SER A 10 64.16 -47.91 20.92
C SER A 10 63.77 -47.51 19.47
N ARG A 11 62.68 -48.08 18.99
CA ARG A 11 62.03 -47.65 17.72
C ARG A 11 61.36 -46.29 17.93
N GLY A 12 61.92 -45.28 17.34
CA GLY A 12 61.27 -43.98 17.26
C GLY A 12 59.99 -43.99 16.39
N TRP A 13 58.90 -43.61 16.94
CA TRP A 13 57.67 -43.26 16.17
C TRP A 13 57.71 -41.78 15.83
N ILE A 14 57.85 -41.55 14.57
CA ILE A 14 57.67 -40.14 14.02
C ILE A 14 56.18 -39.88 13.94
N ALA A 15 55.66 -39.05 14.82
CA ALA A 15 54.31 -38.51 14.72
C ALA A 15 54.33 -37.35 13.69
N ILE A 16 53.77 -37.59 12.51
CA ILE A 16 53.51 -36.54 11.52
C ILE A 16 52.26 -35.79 11.99
N ALA A 17 52.48 -34.63 12.59
CA ALA A 17 51.37 -33.69 12.86
C ALA A 17 50.95 -33.02 11.53
N GLY A 18 49.87 -33.52 10.94
CA GLY A 18 49.23 -32.88 9.79
C GLY A 18 48.54 -31.58 10.22
N ALA A 19 49.11 -30.45 9.86
CA ALA A 19 48.44 -29.18 9.98
C ALA A 19 47.35 -29.08 8.91
N ALA A 20 46.10 -29.36 9.32
CA ALA A 20 44.92 -29.06 8.50
C ALA A 20 44.76 -27.53 8.43
N ALA A 21 45.20 -26.94 7.33
CA ALA A 21 44.92 -25.56 7.01
C ALA A 21 43.42 -25.42 6.70
N LEU A 22 42.66 -24.91 7.66
CA LEU A 22 41.26 -24.45 7.42
C LEU A 22 41.31 -23.29 6.43
N ILE A 23 41.06 -23.61 5.16
CA ILE A 23 40.76 -22.59 4.15
C ILE A 23 39.36 -22.08 4.47
N VAL A 24 39.26 -20.99 5.23
CA VAL A 24 38.05 -20.22 5.38
C VAL A 24 37.88 -19.50 4.03
N PRO A 25 36.78 -19.76 3.26
CA PRO A 25 36.54 -18.98 2.08
C PRO A 25 36.24 -17.55 2.54
N TRP A 26 37.13 -16.62 2.24
CA TRP A 26 36.82 -15.20 2.33
C TRP A 26 35.77 -14.94 1.27
N SER A 27 34.52 -14.98 1.65
CA SER A 27 33.45 -14.34 0.89
C SER A 27 33.87 -12.89 0.78
N LEU A 28 34.20 -12.44 -0.42
CA LEU A 28 34.36 -11.04 -0.76
C LEU A 28 32.99 -10.38 -0.55
N VAL A 29 32.71 -9.95 0.66
CA VAL A 29 31.64 -9.00 0.91
C VAL A 29 32.08 -7.73 0.16
N HIS A 30 31.45 -7.45 -0.95
CA HIS A 30 31.56 -6.15 -1.61
C HIS A 30 31.01 -5.14 -0.60
N ALA A 31 31.90 -4.50 0.12
CA ALA A 31 31.55 -3.42 1.04
C ALA A 31 31.13 -2.24 0.20
N GLY A 32 29.83 -2.07 -0.01
CA GLY A 32 29.28 -0.85 -0.59
C GLY A 32 29.79 0.39 0.16
N LYS A 33 29.85 1.51 -0.53
CA LYS A 33 30.27 2.78 0.06
C LYS A 33 29.25 3.20 1.13
N THR A 34 29.68 3.29 2.38
CA THR A 34 28.84 3.76 3.50
C THR A 34 28.61 5.27 3.42
N ILE A 35 27.40 5.69 3.70
CA ILE A 35 26.99 7.09 3.77
C ILE A 35 26.50 7.38 5.17
N GLN A 36 26.85 8.56 5.68
CA GLN A 36 26.30 9.10 6.91
C GLN A 36 26.36 10.63 6.81
N GLU A 37 25.21 11.26 6.72
CA GLU A 37 25.04 12.69 6.56
C GLU A 37 23.98 13.22 7.51
N HIS A 38 24.22 14.36 8.10
CA HIS A 38 23.31 15.06 9.01
C HIS A 38 23.09 16.48 8.51
N ARG A 39 21.85 16.93 8.52
CA ARG A 39 21.48 18.31 8.16
C ARG A 39 20.39 18.81 9.09
N ALA A 40 20.54 20.03 9.58
CA ALA A 40 19.45 20.71 10.26
C ALA A 40 18.27 20.88 9.30
N ALA A 41 17.07 20.66 9.77
CA ALA A 41 15.85 20.73 8.97
C ALA A 41 14.71 21.37 9.76
N ASP A 42 13.79 22.01 9.03
CA ASP A 42 12.56 22.53 9.63
C ASP A 42 11.68 21.36 10.11
N PRO A 43 11.12 21.40 11.33
CA PRO A 43 10.23 20.36 11.85
C PRO A 43 8.98 20.08 11.01
N GLN A 44 8.59 21.01 10.15
CA GLN A 44 7.46 20.89 9.24
C GLN A 44 7.89 21.15 7.78
N GLY A 45 9.18 20.96 7.48
CA GLY A 45 9.75 21.20 6.17
C GLY A 45 9.39 20.11 5.14
N ASP A 46 9.78 20.37 3.92
CA ASP A 46 9.61 19.46 2.78
C ASP A 46 10.87 18.61 2.62
N ILE A 47 10.72 17.31 2.60
CA ILE A 47 11.80 16.34 2.36
C ILE A 47 11.59 15.70 0.99
N GLU A 48 12.51 15.97 0.08
CA GLU A 48 12.51 15.38 -1.25
C GLU A 48 13.55 14.26 -1.34
N ILE A 49 13.13 13.05 -1.75
CA ILE A 49 13.98 11.89 -1.87
C ILE A 49 13.93 11.39 -3.32
N VAL A 50 15.09 11.26 -3.96
CA VAL A 50 15.21 10.71 -5.31
C VAL A 50 16.17 9.53 -5.28
N ASN A 51 15.64 8.34 -5.59
CA ASN A 51 16.44 7.12 -5.69
C ASN A 51 16.13 6.36 -6.99
N VAL A 52 17.15 5.76 -7.57
CA VAL A 52 17.02 5.01 -8.83
C VAL A 52 16.73 3.54 -8.55
N SER A 53 17.45 2.89 -7.64
CA SER A 53 17.30 1.46 -7.35
C SER A 53 17.66 1.15 -5.89
N GLY A 54 17.08 0.10 -5.36
CA GLY A 54 17.36 -0.41 -4.01
C GLY A 54 16.22 -0.21 -3.02
N LEU A 55 16.53 0.31 -1.84
CA LEU A 55 15.57 0.48 -0.75
C LEU A 55 15.71 1.87 -0.12
N VAL A 56 14.59 2.50 0.15
CA VAL A 56 14.51 3.74 0.94
C VAL A 56 13.60 3.49 2.13
N GLU A 57 14.14 3.62 3.32
CA GLU A 57 13.41 3.56 4.59
C GLU A 57 13.34 4.97 5.18
N VAL A 58 12.14 5.42 5.53
CA VAL A 58 11.90 6.75 6.10
C VAL A 58 11.29 6.60 7.48
N ASP A 59 11.98 7.09 8.50
CA ASP A 59 11.53 7.06 9.88
C ASP A 59 11.31 8.47 10.43
N GLY A 60 10.09 8.74 10.88
CA GLY A 60 9.73 10.00 11.53
C GLY A 60 10.21 10.05 13.00
N TRP A 61 10.94 11.10 13.39
CA TRP A 61 11.41 11.31 14.75
C TRP A 61 11.10 12.72 15.29
N ASP A 62 11.38 12.95 16.57
CA ASP A 62 11.13 14.24 17.25
C ASP A 62 12.33 15.19 17.24
N ARG A 63 13.20 15.12 16.21
CA ARG A 63 14.36 16.01 16.07
C ARG A 63 14.17 16.96 14.90
N SER A 64 14.78 18.17 15.00
CA SER A 64 14.78 19.17 13.93
C SER A 64 15.98 18.99 13.00
N GLU A 65 16.23 17.78 12.57
CA GLU A 65 17.32 17.40 11.67
C GLU A 65 16.93 16.23 10.79
N VAL A 66 17.59 16.09 9.66
CA VAL A 66 17.53 14.93 8.78
C VAL A 66 18.85 14.18 8.90
N GLU A 67 18.78 12.89 9.18
CA GLU A 67 19.90 11.98 9.13
C GLU A 67 19.71 11.00 7.97
N VAL A 68 20.72 10.88 7.14
CA VAL A 68 20.77 9.94 6.01
C VAL A 68 21.93 9.00 6.25
N SER A 69 21.62 7.72 6.41
CA SER A 69 22.61 6.66 6.55
C SER A 69 22.33 5.54 5.55
N GLY A 70 23.32 4.71 5.27
CA GLY A 70 23.11 3.59 4.37
C GLY A 70 24.34 3.18 3.59
N THR A 71 24.08 2.41 2.55
CA THR A 71 25.13 1.87 1.65
C THR A 71 24.74 2.06 0.19
N THR A 72 25.73 2.27 -0.65
CA THR A 72 25.53 2.36 -2.11
C THR A 72 26.44 1.40 -2.85
N GLY A 73 25.94 0.87 -3.95
CA GLY A 73 26.74 0.10 -4.88
C GLY A 73 27.79 0.94 -5.63
N ASP A 74 28.70 0.25 -6.33
CA ASP A 74 29.86 0.86 -7.00
C ASP A 74 29.49 1.85 -8.10
N ASN A 75 28.27 1.73 -8.66
CA ASN A 75 27.79 2.58 -9.74
C ASN A 75 27.02 3.82 -9.27
N VAL A 76 26.92 4.04 -7.98
CA VAL A 76 26.52 5.31 -7.41
C VAL A 76 27.74 6.20 -7.30
N GLU A 77 27.67 7.39 -7.88
CA GLU A 77 28.76 8.38 -7.81
C GLU A 77 28.79 9.00 -6.41
N ARG A 78 27.64 9.50 -5.96
CA ARG A 78 27.46 10.15 -4.66
C ARG A 78 25.99 10.20 -4.25
N VAL A 79 25.74 10.51 -3.01
CA VAL A 79 24.43 10.94 -2.50
C VAL A 79 24.53 12.39 -2.09
N ASP A 80 23.75 13.24 -2.74
CA ASP A 80 23.70 14.67 -2.44
C ASP A 80 22.61 14.91 -1.37
N VAL A 81 23.00 15.45 -0.23
CA VAL A 81 22.09 15.88 0.83
C VAL A 81 22.23 17.39 1.00
N THR A 82 21.23 18.13 0.56
CA THR A 82 21.23 19.60 0.60
C THR A 82 20.01 20.11 1.36
N SER A 83 20.20 21.10 2.20
CA SER A 83 19.14 21.77 2.95
C SER A 83 19.14 23.26 2.63
N SER A 84 17.99 23.80 2.26
CA SER A 84 17.84 25.23 1.95
C SER A 84 16.44 25.70 2.37
N GLY A 85 16.40 26.61 3.32
CA GLY A 85 15.16 27.09 3.93
C GLY A 85 14.40 25.94 4.61
N ASN A 86 13.17 25.72 4.20
CA ASN A 86 12.33 24.64 4.72
C ASN A 86 12.42 23.34 3.89
N ARG A 87 13.27 23.27 2.86
CA ARG A 87 13.39 22.10 1.99
C ARG A 87 14.73 21.39 2.18
N THR A 88 14.69 20.07 2.37
CA THR A 88 15.83 19.18 2.33
C THR A 88 15.70 18.22 1.16
N SER A 89 16.70 18.17 0.29
CA SER A 89 16.72 17.26 -0.87
C SER A 89 17.80 16.21 -0.69
N ILE A 90 17.42 14.95 -0.87
CA ILE A 90 18.27 13.76 -0.80
C ILE A 90 18.24 13.10 -2.17
N ARG A 91 19.36 13.08 -2.87
CA ARG A 91 19.42 12.59 -4.24
C ARG A 91 20.55 11.61 -4.45
N VAL A 92 20.22 10.40 -4.86
CA VAL A 92 21.21 9.42 -5.32
C VAL A 92 21.61 9.76 -6.76
N VAL A 93 22.89 10.00 -6.99
CA VAL A 93 23.44 10.35 -8.29
C VAL A 93 24.17 9.15 -8.85
N PRO A 94 23.65 8.52 -9.93
CA PRO A 94 24.33 7.43 -10.61
C PRO A 94 25.53 7.94 -11.43
N ARG A 95 26.53 7.08 -11.68
CA ARG A 95 27.63 7.38 -12.59
C ARG A 95 27.15 7.48 -14.02
N THR A 96 27.59 8.49 -14.74
CA THR A 96 27.11 8.83 -16.10
C THR A 96 27.51 7.81 -17.18
N ARG A 97 28.50 6.94 -16.91
CA ARG A 97 28.98 5.92 -17.85
C ARG A 97 28.45 4.54 -17.47
N LEU A 98 27.14 4.35 -17.60
CA LEU A 98 26.52 3.07 -17.32
C LEU A 98 26.39 2.25 -18.59
N GLY A 99 27.07 1.09 -18.64
CA GLY A 99 26.74 0.01 -19.57
C GLY A 99 25.45 -0.69 -19.15
N TRP A 100 24.84 -1.47 -20.01
CA TRP A 100 23.68 -2.30 -19.67
C TRP A 100 24.02 -3.24 -18.50
N GLY A 101 23.17 -3.25 -17.44
CA GLY A 101 23.31 -4.15 -16.30
C GLY A 101 24.14 -3.61 -15.14
N THR A 102 24.36 -2.31 -15.05
CA THR A 102 25.10 -1.71 -13.93
C THR A 102 24.18 -1.46 -12.73
N ASP A 103 24.59 -1.98 -11.58
CA ASP A 103 23.89 -1.92 -10.32
C ASP A 103 24.06 -0.53 -9.68
N CYS A 104 23.01 0.30 -9.74
CA CYS A 104 22.95 1.61 -9.09
C CYS A 104 22.19 1.52 -7.74
N GLU A 105 22.27 0.37 -7.10
CA GLU A 105 21.55 0.11 -5.87
C GLU A 105 22.01 1.04 -4.74
N ALA A 106 21.04 1.62 -4.04
CA ALA A 106 21.28 2.40 -2.83
C ALA A 106 20.25 1.97 -1.76
N HIS A 107 20.76 1.58 -0.61
CA HIS A 107 19.95 1.27 0.57
C HIS A 107 20.11 2.43 1.53
N LEU A 108 19.06 3.24 1.66
CA LEU A 108 19.06 4.45 2.47
C LEU A 108 18.08 4.32 3.63
N VAL A 109 18.54 4.65 4.82
CA VAL A 109 17.72 4.89 6.00
C VAL A 109 17.76 6.39 6.26
N VAL A 110 16.58 7.01 6.21
CA VAL A 110 16.39 8.45 6.30
C VAL A 110 15.51 8.78 7.50
N HIS A 111 16.10 9.32 8.55
CA HIS A 111 15.34 9.84 9.66
C HIS A 111 14.96 11.30 9.38
N VAL A 112 13.67 11.61 9.53
CA VAL A 112 13.12 12.95 9.23
C VAL A 112 12.28 13.45 10.39
N PRO A 113 12.11 14.78 10.56
CA PRO A 113 11.16 15.29 11.54
C PRO A 113 9.77 14.72 11.24
N ALA A 114 9.11 14.16 12.23
CA ALA A 114 7.85 13.39 12.04
C ALA A 114 6.74 14.20 11.36
N LYS A 115 6.73 15.53 11.49
CA LYS A 115 5.70 16.40 10.88
C LYS A 115 6.08 16.93 9.51
N SER A 116 7.23 16.55 8.96
CA SER A 116 7.65 16.94 7.62
C SER A 116 6.75 16.34 6.54
N ALA A 117 6.62 17.05 5.43
CA ALA A 117 6.06 16.48 4.21
C ALA A 117 7.15 15.72 3.45
N VAL A 118 6.92 14.45 3.16
CA VAL A 118 7.88 13.60 2.43
C VAL A 118 7.40 13.37 1.01
N MET A 119 8.27 13.69 0.04
CA MET A 119 8.06 13.43 -1.39
C MET A 119 9.17 12.51 -1.90
N ALA A 120 8.83 11.25 -2.22
CA ALA A 120 9.76 10.28 -2.77
C ALA A 120 9.50 10.04 -4.27
N SER A 121 10.53 10.19 -5.08
CA SER A 121 10.52 9.89 -6.52
C SER A 121 11.51 8.77 -6.82
N LEU A 122 10.99 7.60 -7.15
CA LEU A 122 11.74 6.36 -7.24
C LEU A 122 11.58 5.74 -8.63
N VAL A 123 12.56 4.95 -9.05
CA VAL A 123 12.46 4.21 -10.32
C VAL A 123 12.28 2.72 -10.04
N SER A 124 13.28 2.04 -9.51
CA SER A 124 13.25 0.60 -9.19
C SER A 124 13.64 0.39 -7.74
N SER A 125 12.89 1.01 -6.84
CA SER A 125 13.24 1.05 -5.42
C SER A 125 12.02 0.76 -4.57
N ASP A 126 12.18 -0.11 -3.60
CA ASP A 126 11.19 -0.29 -2.53
C ASP A 126 11.20 0.90 -1.58
N PHE A 127 10.06 1.22 -1.02
CA PHE A 127 9.88 2.34 -0.10
C PHE A 127 9.14 1.89 1.16
N ASN A 128 9.77 2.08 2.30
CA ASN A 128 9.20 1.83 3.61
C ASN A 128 9.08 3.14 4.38
N VAL A 129 7.96 3.35 5.06
CA VAL A 129 7.76 4.54 5.89
C VAL A 129 7.19 4.16 7.26
N ALA A 130 7.73 4.77 8.31
CA ALA A 130 7.25 4.61 9.68
C ALA A 130 7.26 5.93 10.43
N GLY A 131 6.29 6.12 11.33
CA GLY A 131 6.26 7.26 12.25
C GLY A 131 6.06 8.65 11.62
N LEU A 132 5.75 8.74 10.33
CA LEU A 132 5.50 10.00 9.65
C LEU A 132 4.10 10.52 10.00
N LEU A 133 4.01 11.75 10.48
CA LEU A 133 2.76 12.45 10.80
C LEU A 133 2.37 13.51 9.75
N GLY A 134 3.33 13.96 8.94
CA GLY A 134 3.12 14.87 7.83
C GLY A 134 2.58 14.16 6.58
N MET A 135 2.45 14.92 5.49
CA MET A 135 1.99 14.41 4.20
C MET A 135 3.02 13.45 3.60
N LEU A 136 2.53 12.35 3.02
CA LEU A 136 3.34 11.40 2.26
C LEU A 136 2.96 11.43 0.78
N LYS A 137 3.93 11.71 -0.09
CA LYS A 137 3.77 11.57 -1.54
C LYS A 137 4.85 10.66 -2.10
N VAL A 138 4.46 9.52 -2.68
CA VAL A 138 5.39 8.56 -3.29
C VAL A 138 5.04 8.34 -4.75
N GLN A 139 6.05 8.40 -5.59
CA GLN A 139 5.95 8.05 -7.01
C GLN A 139 7.03 7.02 -7.33
N THR A 140 6.65 5.85 -7.80
CA THR A 140 7.61 4.82 -8.21
C THR A 140 7.19 4.15 -9.52
N VAL A 141 8.17 3.80 -10.33
CA VAL A 141 7.93 3.01 -11.53
C VAL A 141 7.84 1.53 -11.16
N SER A 142 8.84 1.01 -10.42
CA SER A 142 8.86 -0.38 -9.99
C SER A 142 9.37 -0.46 -8.54
N GLY A 143 8.60 -1.10 -7.70
CA GLY A 143 8.91 -1.27 -6.27
C GLY A 143 7.66 -1.20 -5.41
N ASN A 144 7.75 -1.75 -4.22
CA ASN A 144 6.65 -1.78 -3.28
C ASN A 144 6.68 -0.53 -2.38
N VAL A 145 5.50 -0.07 -2.01
CA VAL A 145 5.32 1.03 -1.05
C VAL A 145 4.64 0.46 0.19
N THR A 146 5.34 0.49 1.32
CA THR A 146 4.84 -0.11 2.57
C THR A 146 5.04 0.82 3.76
N GLY A 147 4.21 0.65 4.80
CA GLY A 147 4.40 1.33 6.07
C GLY A 147 3.17 2.07 6.60
N ASP A 148 3.42 3.04 7.46
CA ASP A 148 2.37 3.82 8.10
C ASP A 148 2.61 5.34 7.99
N ALA A 149 1.54 6.07 7.72
CA ALA A 149 1.52 7.51 7.62
C ALA A 149 0.37 8.09 8.46
N GLY A 150 0.64 9.16 9.19
CA GLY A 150 -0.34 9.87 9.99
C GLY A 150 -1.07 10.98 9.24
N GLY A 151 -0.42 11.59 8.23
CA GLY A 151 -0.99 12.65 7.39
C GLY A 151 -1.62 12.15 6.10
N ASP A 152 -1.94 13.08 5.22
CA ASP A 152 -2.51 12.78 3.91
C ASP A 152 -1.54 11.98 3.03
N VAL A 153 -2.09 11.11 2.18
CA VAL A 153 -1.31 10.16 1.40
C VAL A 153 -1.60 10.30 -0.09
N SER A 154 -0.55 10.40 -0.90
CA SER A 154 -0.62 10.29 -2.36
C SER A 154 0.43 9.28 -2.84
N ALA A 155 0.00 8.14 -3.39
CA ALA A 155 0.90 7.11 -3.90
C ALA A 155 0.58 6.79 -5.36
N THR A 156 1.59 6.90 -6.24
CA THR A 156 1.49 6.51 -7.65
C THR A 156 2.54 5.46 -7.96
N VAL A 157 2.08 4.26 -8.32
CA VAL A 157 2.93 3.09 -8.57
C VAL A 157 2.60 2.52 -9.94
N ILE A 158 3.59 2.34 -10.80
CA ILE A 158 3.35 1.72 -12.10
C ILE A 158 3.33 0.19 -11.95
N SER A 159 4.35 -0.39 -11.31
CA SER A 159 4.45 -1.82 -11.06
C SER A 159 4.97 -2.09 -9.65
N GLY A 160 4.13 -2.67 -8.82
CA GLY A 160 4.44 -2.96 -7.42
C GLY A 160 3.22 -2.87 -6.52
N ASN A 161 3.34 -3.37 -5.33
CA ASN A 161 2.24 -3.40 -4.37
C ASN A 161 2.29 -2.19 -3.43
N VAL A 162 1.11 -1.73 -3.04
CA VAL A 162 0.94 -0.68 -2.03
C VAL A 162 0.32 -1.28 -0.78
N ARG A 163 1.01 -1.22 0.35
CA ARG A 163 0.51 -1.64 1.67
C ARG A 163 0.70 -0.53 2.67
N LEU A 164 -0.33 0.26 2.89
CA LEU A 164 -0.26 1.42 3.77
C LEU A 164 -1.31 1.38 4.87
N THR A 165 -0.90 1.84 6.05
CA THR A 165 -1.79 2.19 7.15
C THR A 165 -1.86 3.71 7.25
N ALA A 166 -3.01 4.30 6.93
CA ALA A 166 -3.23 5.73 6.99
C ALA A 166 -3.99 6.06 8.29
N ARG A 167 -3.28 6.47 9.35
CA ARG A 167 -3.89 6.55 10.70
C ARG A 167 -4.89 7.67 10.85
N ALA A 168 -4.60 8.86 10.32
CA ALA A 168 -5.42 10.06 10.47
C ALA A 168 -5.57 10.84 9.15
N ALA A 169 -5.23 10.24 8.02
CA ALA A 169 -5.36 10.83 6.71
C ALA A 169 -6.82 11.19 6.40
N LYS A 170 -7.02 12.41 5.93
CA LYS A 170 -8.31 12.92 5.46
C LYS A 170 -8.41 12.95 3.95
N MET A 171 -7.26 12.96 3.27
CA MET A 171 -7.16 12.87 1.83
C MET A 171 -6.21 11.73 1.46
N ILE A 172 -6.70 10.78 0.70
CA ILE A 172 -5.94 9.61 0.26
C ILE A 172 -6.13 9.45 -1.25
N GLU A 173 -5.03 9.47 -1.98
CA GLU A 173 -5.00 9.20 -3.41
C GLU A 173 -4.01 8.08 -3.70
N ILE A 174 -4.49 6.94 -4.21
CA ILE A 174 -3.64 5.81 -4.59
C ILE A 174 -3.93 5.42 -6.03
N LYS A 175 -2.90 5.43 -6.86
CA LYS A 175 -2.97 5.01 -8.26
C LYS A 175 -1.94 3.93 -8.55
N THR A 176 -2.38 2.81 -9.11
CA THR A 176 -1.48 1.76 -9.58
C THR A 176 -1.89 1.28 -10.98
N ILE A 177 -0.90 0.92 -11.78
CA ILE A 177 -1.17 0.27 -13.07
C ILE A 177 -1.17 -1.24 -12.88
N SER A 178 -0.18 -1.79 -12.18
CA SER A 178 -0.07 -3.22 -11.93
C SER A 178 0.43 -3.50 -10.53
N GLY A 179 -0.36 -4.22 -9.76
CA GLY A 179 -0.07 -4.61 -8.39
C GLY A 179 -1.25 -4.41 -7.46
N ASP A 180 -1.18 -5.04 -6.32
CA ASP A 180 -2.26 -5.03 -5.35
C ASP A 180 -2.16 -3.84 -4.40
N ILE A 181 -3.33 -3.31 -4.01
CA ILE A 181 -3.46 -2.24 -3.03
C ILE A 181 -4.09 -2.80 -1.76
N ARG A 182 -3.41 -2.61 -0.63
CA ARG A 182 -3.97 -2.81 0.70
C ARG A 182 -3.84 -1.53 1.50
N LEU A 183 -4.98 -0.93 1.84
CA LEU A 183 -5.05 0.29 2.63
C LEU A 183 -5.88 0.04 3.89
N THR A 184 -5.35 0.41 5.04
CA THR A 184 -6.04 0.31 6.32
C THR A 184 -6.06 1.67 7.01
N GLY A 185 -7.22 2.06 7.52
CA GLY A 185 -7.42 3.35 8.19
C GLY A 185 -7.63 4.51 7.22
N GLY A 186 -7.62 5.72 7.77
CA GLY A 186 -7.96 6.92 7.03
C GLY A 186 -9.45 7.04 6.67
N GLY A 187 -9.83 8.19 6.17
CA GLY A 187 -11.22 8.49 5.83
C GLY A 187 -11.33 9.80 5.06
N GLY A 188 -12.47 10.49 5.18
CA GLY A 188 -12.67 11.73 4.46
C GLY A 188 -12.78 11.52 2.95
N GLU A 189 -11.84 12.04 2.17
CA GLU A 189 -11.80 11.90 0.72
C GLU A 189 -10.79 10.82 0.31
N VAL A 190 -11.27 9.78 -0.38
CA VAL A 190 -10.46 8.62 -0.78
C VAL A 190 -10.65 8.34 -2.27
N ASP A 191 -9.58 8.45 -3.04
CA ASP A 191 -9.54 8.12 -4.48
C ASP A 191 -8.54 6.97 -4.70
N VAL A 192 -9.04 5.81 -5.14
CA VAL A 192 -8.21 4.64 -5.43
C VAL A 192 -8.49 4.17 -6.84
N THR A 193 -7.46 4.15 -7.65
CA THR A 193 -7.53 3.70 -9.04
C THR A 193 -6.49 2.61 -9.31
N THR A 194 -6.94 1.48 -9.83
CA THR A 194 -6.06 0.41 -10.33
C THR A 194 -6.43 0.00 -11.75
N VAL A 195 -5.44 -0.35 -12.55
CA VAL A 195 -5.69 -0.92 -13.87
C VAL A 195 -5.72 -2.44 -13.79
N SER A 196 -4.71 -3.04 -13.16
CA SER A 196 -4.61 -4.50 -13.00
C SER A 196 -4.09 -4.82 -11.60
N GLY A 197 -4.83 -5.61 -10.88
CA GLY A 197 -4.59 -5.98 -9.49
C GLY A 197 -5.77 -5.68 -8.60
N SER A 198 -5.83 -6.31 -7.46
CA SER A 198 -6.94 -6.18 -6.53
C SER A 198 -6.69 -5.06 -5.52
N ALA A 199 -7.77 -4.36 -5.12
CA ALA A 199 -7.70 -3.38 -4.05
C ALA A 199 -8.52 -3.85 -2.85
N THR A 200 -7.87 -3.91 -1.69
CA THR A 200 -8.51 -4.20 -0.41
C THR A 200 -8.37 -2.98 0.49
N LEU A 201 -9.49 -2.35 0.80
CA LEU A 201 -9.56 -1.10 1.53
C LEU A 201 -10.37 -1.29 2.82
N GLU A 202 -9.79 -0.93 3.95
CA GLU A 202 -10.47 -0.87 5.25
C GLU A 202 -10.42 0.57 5.74
N LEU A 203 -11.51 1.31 5.52
CA LEU A 203 -11.57 2.75 5.72
C LEU A 203 -12.47 3.10 6.92
N ALA A 204 -12.17 4.21 7.57
CA ALA A 204 -13.02 4.79 8.58
C ALA A 204 -14.17 5.60 7.95
N ASP A 205 -14.41 6.79 8.40
CA ASP A 205 -15.51 7.67 7.99
C ASP A 205 -15.23 8.29 6.62
N VAL A 206 -15.85 7.77 5.55
CA VAL A 206 -15.65 8.23 4.18
C VAL A 206 -16.76 9.21 3.81
N THR A 207 -16.38 10.46 3.50
CA THR A 207 -17.29 11.48 3.00
C THR A 207 -17.34 11.51 1.47
N ARG A 208 -16.20 11.23 0.81
CA ARG A 208 -16.14 11.05 -0.64
C ARG A 208 -15.21 9.89 -0.98
N GLY A 209 -15.78 8.83 -1.55
CA GLY A 209 -15.02 7.67 -2.03
C GLY A 209 -15.14 7.53 -3.54
N ARG A 210 -14.01 7.45 -4.22
CA ARG A 210 -13.96 7.09 -5.64
C ARG A 210 -13.05 5.88 -5.80
N PHE A 211 -13.62 4.77 -6.26
CA PHE A 211 -12.90 3.50 -6.41
C PHE A 211 -13.02 3.01 -7.86
N LYS A 212 -11.90 2.92 -8.57
CA LYS A 212 -11.89 2.53 -9.98
C LYS A 212 -10.96 1.34 -10.21
N SER A 213 -11.47 0.34 -10.94
CA SER A 213 -10.69 -0.79 -11.43
C SER A 213 -10.96 -1.04 -12.91
N VAL A 214 -9.96 -1.40 -13.66
CA VAL A 214 -10.16 -1.92 -15.01
C VAL A 214 -10.25 -3.44 -14.96
N SER A 215 -9.28 -4.10 -14.32
CA SER A 215 -9.24 -5.55 -14.16
C SER A 215 -8.70 -5.90 -12.78
N GLY A 216 -9.54 -6.47 -11.97
CA GLY A 216 -9.24 -6.85 -10.59
C GLY A 216 -10.37 -6.52 -9.63
N ASP A 217 -10.40 -7.22 -8.53
CA ASP A 217 -11.47 -7.10 -7.56
C ASP A 217 -11.29 -5.92 -6.64
N LEU A 218 -12.39 -5.26 -6.30
CA LEU A 218 -12.46 -4.20 -5.31
C LEU A 218 -13.16 -4.69 -4.06
N THR A 219 -12.43 -4.82 -2.97
CA THR A 219 -13.00 -5.10 -1.63
C THR A 219 -12.88 -3.86 -0.79
N VAL A 220 -14.01 -3.23 -0.46
CA VAL A 220 -14.03 -1.98 0.29
C VAL A 220 -14.88 -2.14 1.54
N ALA A 221 -14.25 -2.05 2.70
CA ALA A 221 -14.93 -1.95 3.98
C ALA A 221 -14.86 -0.51 4.47
N LEU A 222 -16.00 0.13 4.76
CA LEU A 222 -16.04 1.53 5.17
C LEU A 222 -17.21 1.85 6.10
N ALA A 223 -17.07 2.94 6.88
CA ALA A 223 -18.20 3.66 7.44
C ALA A 223 -18.53 4.82 6.48
N LEU A 224 -19.81 5.00 6.16
CA LEU A 224 -20.26 6.10 5.34
C LEU A 224 -20.46 7.33 6.21
N GLY A 225 -19.73 8.40 5.94
CA GLY A 225 -19.86 9.67 6.62
C GLY A 225 -21.18 10.37 6.32
N THR A 226 -21.47 11.43 7.07
CA THR A 226 -22.65 12.27 6.85
C THR A 226 -22.60 12.86 5.44
N ASP A 227 -23.70 12.76 4.69
CA ASP A 227 -23.79 13.18 3.29
C ASP A 227 -22.74 12.54 2.37
N GLY A 228 -22.27 11.34 2.76
CA GLY A 228 -21.21 10.64 2.08
C GLY A 228 -21.57 10.25 0.65
N GLN A 229 -20.61 10.38 -0.26
CA GLN A 229 -20.76 10.04 -1.66
C GLN A 229 -19.73 8.98 -2.06
N ILE A 230 -20.22 7.84 -2.51
CA ILE A 230 -19.39 6.74 -3.01
C ILE A 230 -19.68 6.52 -4.49
N ASP A 231 -18.64 6.59 -5.29
CA ASP A 231 -18.65 6.21 -6.70
C ASP A 231 -17.65 5.07 -6.92
N SER A 232 -18.14 3.89 -7.31
CA SER A 232 -17.30 2.73 -7.61
C SER A 232 -17.53 2.23 -9.03
N GLU A 233 -16.47 2.09 -9.79
CA GLU A 233 -16.50 1.69 -11.19
C GLU A 233 -15.54 0.53 -11.44
N SER A 234 -16.02 -0.52 -12.11
CA SER A 234 -15.18 -1.63 -12.60
C SER A 234 -15.50 -1.94 -14.07
N VAL A 235 -14.50 -2.32 -14.83
CA VAL A 235 -14.73 -2.88 -16.16
C VAL A 235 -14.81 -4.40 -16.07
N SER A 236 -13.85 -5.05 -15.42
CA SER A 236 -13.82 -6.50 -15.22
C SER A 236 -13.29 -6.81 -13.84
N GLY A 237 -14.12 -7.37 -13.00
CA GLY A 237 -13.82 -7.69 -11.62
C GLY A 237 -15.00 -7.40 -10.71
N SER A 238 -15.06 -8.10 -9.62
CA SER A 238 -16.15 -8.00 -8.65
C SER A 238 -15.94 -6.82 -7.69
N ILE A 239 -17.04 -6.24 -7.22
CA ILE A 239 -17.03 -5.18 -6.21
C ILE A 239 -17.73 -5.70 -4.97
N ASP A 240 -16.98 -5.89 -3.88
CA ASP A 240 -17.48 -6.28 -2.56
C ASP A 240 -17.41 -5.08 -1.61
N MET A 241 -18.56 -4.45 -1.37
CA MET A 241 -18.66 -3.28 -0.49
C MET A 241 -19.31 -3.65 0.83
N LYS A 242 -18.58 -3.43 1.91
CA LYS A 242 -18.97 -3.77 3.29
C LYS A 242 -19.10 -2.50 4.12
N PHE A 243 -20.31 -2.16 4.49
CA PHE A 243 -20.56 -1.02 5.36
C PHE A 243 -20.40 -1.41 6.84
N ALA A 244 -19.91 -0.51 7.67
CA ALA A 244 -19.82 -0.74 9.11
C ALA A 244 -21.22 -0.93 9.76
N ALA A 245 -22.22 -0.20 9.24
CA ALA A 245 -23.64 -0.32 9.59
C ALA A 245 -24.47 -0.14 8.33
N ALA A 246 -25.73 -0.55 8.32
CA ALA A 246 -26.64 -0.31 7.20
C ALA A 246 -26.78 1.20 6.95
N PRO A 247 -26.30 1.72 5.81
CA PRO A 247 -26.24 3.16 5.59
C PRO A 247 -27.61 3.74 5.22
N VAL A 248 -27.83 4.98 5.65
CA VAL A 248 -28.96 5.80 5.22
C VAL A 248 -28.54 6.54 3.95
N ALA A 249 -28.88 6.00 2.79
CA ALA A 249 -28.39 6.48 1.51
C ALA A 249 -29.31 6.14 0.35
N GLU A 250 -29.11 6.83 -0.77
CA GLU A 250 -29.64 6.46 -2.08
C GLU A 250 -28.62 5.55 -2.79
N PHE A 251 -29.10 4.38 -3.22
CA PHE A 251 -28.30 3.38 -3.95
C PHE A 251 -28.69 3.34 -5.41
N ASP A 252 -27.72 3.44 -6.31
CA ASP A 252 -27.85 3.16 -7.73
C ASP A 252 -26.72 2.23 -8.16
N VAL A 253 -27.03 0.95 -8.28
CA VAL A 253 -26.05 -0.11 -8.56
C VAL A 253 -26.43 -0.80 -9.85
N GLN A 254 -25.48 -0.93 -10.76
CA GLN A 254 -25.68 -1.52 -12.07
C GLN A 254 -24.55 -2.49 -12.40
N SER A 255 -24.90 -3.68 -12.90
CA SER A 255 -23.98 -4.60 -13.53
C SER A 255 -24.51 -4.94 -14.93
N PHE A 256 -23.68 -4.80 -15.96
CA PHE A 256 -24.10 -5.17 -17.31
C PHE A 256 -24.04 -6.69 -17.52
N SER A 257 -23.03 -7.37 -16.93
CA SER A 257 -22.95 -8.85 -16.97
C SER A 257 -22.42 -9.32 -15.61
N GLY A 258 -23.33 -9.74 -14.76
CA GLY A 258 -23.05 -10.21 -13.40
C GLY A 258 -24.23 -9.95 -12.46
N ASP A 259 -24.15 -10.55 -11.30
CA ASP A 259 -25.20 -10.50 -10.30
C ASP A 259 -24.99 -9.37 -9.28
N ILE A 260 -26.09 -8.80 -8.81
CA ILE A 260 -26.07 -7.85 -7.70
C ILE A 260 -26.68 -8.50 -6.46
N ARG A 261 -25.89 -8.67 -5.42
CA ARG A 261 -26.33 -9.19 -4.11
C ARG A 261 -26.38 -8.09 -3.09
N ASN A 262 -27.56 -7.86 -2.53
CA ASN A 262 -27.78 -6.90 -1.45
C ASN A 262 -28.20 -7.64 -0.18
N CYS A 263 -27.37 -7.57 0.85
CA CYS A 263 -27.58 -8.30 2.11
C CYS A 263 -28.55 -7.60 3.08
N PHE A 264 -28.85 -6.30 2.89
CA PHE A 264 -29.60 -5.49 3.85
C PHE A 264 -30.76 -4.68 3.25
N GLY A 265 -31.06 -4.89 1.98
CA GLY A 265 -32.11 -4.17 1.27
C GLY A 265 -32.86 -5.03 0.25
N PRO A 266 -33.56 -4.41 -0.70
CA PRO A 266 -34.31 -5.15 -1.72
C PRO A 266 -33.37 -5.94 -2.64
N LYS A 267 -33.92 -6.93 -3.30
CA LYS A 267 -33.21 -7.67 -4.36
C LYS A 267 -33.06 -6.80 -5.61
N ALA A 268 -31.97 -7.01 -6.32
CA ALA A 268 -31.79 -6.44 -7.65
C ALA A 268 -32.85 -6.96 -8.63
N VAL A 269 -33.11 -6.17 -9.65
CA VAL A 269 -34.02 -6.51 -10.75
C VAL A 269 -33.14 -6.88 -11.94
N GLU A 270 -33.36 -8.08 -12.50
CA GLU A 270 -32.72 -8.51 -13.71
C GLU A 270 -33.33 -7.79 -14.93
N SER A 271 -32.52 -7.54 -15.95
CA SER A 271 -32.98 -6.96 -17.21
C SER A 271 -33.94 -7.92 -17.92
N ARG A 272 -35.09 -7.41 -18.43
CA ARG A 272 -36.03 -8.22 -19.22
C ARG A 272 -35.53 -8.51 -20.63
N TYR A 273 -34.65 -7.64 -21.15
CA TYR A 273 -34.20 -7.68 -22.56
C TYR A 273 -32.68 -7.59 -22.61
N GLY A 274 -31.97 -8.67 -22.27
CA GLY A 274 -30.54 -8.75 -22.33
C GLY A 274 -29.87 -9.01 -20.94
N PRO A 275 -28.55 -9.16 -20.91
CA PRO A 275 -27.86 -9.39 -19.67
C PRO A 275 -27.87 -8.14 -18.79
N GLY A 276 -27.84 -8.35 -17.48
CA GLY A 276 -27.60 -7.29 -16.51
C GLY A 276 -28.59 -7.22 -15.38
N SER A 277 -28.12 -6.65 -14.31
CA SER A 277 -28.87 -6.46 -13.07
C SER A 277 -28.80 -4.99 -12.64
N ARG A 278 -29.89 -4.50 -12.06
CA ARG A 278 -29.96 -3.16 -11.49
C ARG A 278 -30.60 -3.15 -10.11
N LEU A 279 -30.07 -2.33 -9.24
CA LEU A 279 -30.61 -2.09 -7.92
C LEU A 279 -30.66 -0.58 -7.68
N ALA A 280 -31.87 -0.02 -7.56
CA ALA A 280 -32.10 1.39 -7.27
C ALA A 280 -33.09 1.51 -6.14
N TYR A 281 -32.68 2.07 -4.99
CA TYR A 281 -33.54 2.29 -3.85
C TYR A 281 -32.96 3.35 -2.92
N LYS A 282 -33.79 3.92 -2.05
CA LYS A 282 -33.37 4.87 -1.03
C LYS A 282 -33.76 4.37 0.36
N VAL A 283 -32.86 4.54 1.31
CA VAL A 283 -33.07 4.23 2.73
C VAL A 283 -33.01 5.52 3.52
N GLY A 284 -34.12 5.89 4.18
CA GLY A 284 -34.24 7.08 5.03
C GLY A 284 -34.22 8.40 4.25
N GLU A 285 -34.08 9.51 5.00
CA GLU A 285 -34.14 10.88 4.49
C GLU A 285 -32.73 11.50 4.26
N GLY A 286 -31.67 10.69 4.36
CA GLY A 286 -30.28 11.16 4.22
C GLY A 286 -29.96 11.58 2.78
N HIS A 287 -28.88 12.39 2.63
CA HIS A 287 -28.37 12.87 1.35
C HIS A 287 -27.18 12.05 0.82
N SER A 288 -26.78 11.03 1.58
CA SER A 288 -25.69 10.15 1.14
C SER A 288 -26.07 9.36 -0.11
N ARG A 289 -25.10 9.12 -0.98
CA ARG A 289 -25.29 8.40 -2.24
C ARG A 289 -24.21 7.36 -2.46
N VAL A 290 -24.65 6.18 -2.89
CA VAL A 290 -23.77 5.08 -3.26
C VAL A 290 -24.09 4.68 -4.71
N ARG A 291 -23.16 4.98 -5.61
CA ARG A 291 -23.25 4.59 -7.02
C ARG A 291 -22.19 3.54 -7.31
N ILE A 292 -22.61 2.42 -7.93
CA ILE A 292 -21.70 1.36 -8.32
C ILE A 292 -22.05 0.91 -9.75
N ASN A 293 -21.04 0.91 -10.60
CA ASN A 293 -21.19 0.47 -11.99
C ASN A 293 -20.11 -0.57 -12.34
N THR A 294 -20.50 -1.72 -12.84
CA THR A 294 -19.57 -2.67 -13.43
C THR A 294 -20.05 -3.14 -14.81
N LYS A 295 -19.09 -3.38 -15.72
CA LYS A 295 -19.44 -3.98 -17.01
C LYS A 295 -19.47 -5.49 -16.93
N SER A 296 -18.49 -6.11 -16.27
CA SER A 296 -18.43 -7.54 -16.09
C SER A 296 -17.90 -7.87 -14.70
N GLY A 297 -18.75 -8.43 -13.87
CA GLY A 297 -18.43 -8.82 -12.50
C GLY A 297 -19.62 -8.66 -11.56
N ASP A 298 -19.54 -9.36 -10.45
CA ASP A 298 -20.57 -9.34 -9.43
C ASP A 298 -20.42 -8.14 -8.50
N VAL A 299 -21.53 -7.62 -8.01
CA VAL A 299 -21.55 -6.60 -6.98
C VAL A 299 -22.18 -7.15 -5.73
N ARG A 300 -21.48 -7.04 -4.60
CA ARG A 300 -21.99 -7.41 -3.30
C ARG A 300 -22.04 -6.19 -2.37
N LEU A 301 -23.19 -5.97 -1.75
CA LEU A 301 -23.41 -4.95 -0.73
C LEU A 301 -23.81 -5.63 0.56
N CYS A 302 -22.98 -5.59 1.58
CA CYS A 302 -23.24 -6.19 2.88
C CYS A 302 -22.88 -5.26 4.06
N VAL A 303 -23.35 -5.58 5.24
CA VAL A 303 -22.90 -4.98 6.48
C VAL A 303 -21.79 -5.87 7.07
N LYS A 304 -20.76 -5.28 7.65
CA LYS A 304 -19.64 -6.00 8.27
C LYS A 304 -20.18 -7.00 9.31
N GLY A 305 -19.76 -8.26 9.20
CA GLY A 305 -20.23 -9.35 10.08
C GLY A 305 -21.47 -10.13 9.60
N MET A 306 -22.20 -9.65 8.59
CA MET A 306 -23.26 -10.45 7.98
C MET A 306 -22.68 -11.55 7.09
N LYS A 307 -23.00 -12.81 7.38
CA LYS A 307 -22.67 -13.93 6.48
C LYS A 307 -23.68 -13.99 5.34
N SER A 308 -23.24 -14.34 4.15
CA SER A 308 -24.08 -14.47 2.94
C SER A 308 -25.27 -15.43 3.06
N ALA A 309 -25.32 -16.25 4.10
CA ALA A 309 -26.40 -17.20 4.37
C ALA A 309 -27.60 -16.60 5.16
N ASP A 310 -27.47 -15.42 5.74
CA ASP A 310 -28.54 -14.80 6.54
C ASP A 310 -29.52 -13.93 5.72
N ALA A 311 -29.43 -13.98 4.40
CA ALA A 311 -30.34 -13.28 3.48
C ALA A 311 -31.74 -13.92 3.31
N THR A 312 -32.22 -14.66 4.29
CA THR A 312 -33.67 -14.80 4.47
C THR A 312 -34.18 -13.48 5.03
N PRO A 313 -35.30 -12.92 4.54
CA PRO A 313 -35.87 -11.70 5.08
C PRO A 313 -36.36 -11.94 6.51
N ARG A 314 -35.43 -11.95 7.46
CA ARG A 314 -35.80 -11.76 8.86
C ARG A 314 -36.27 -10.33 8.96
N SER A 315 -37.48 -10.17 9.49
CA SER A 315 -38.08 -8.90 9.88
C SER A 315 -37.00 -7.92 10.36
N LEU A 316 -36.88 -6.77 9.68
CA LEU A 316 -36.06 -5.65 10.10
C LEU A 316 -36.17 -5.42 11.62
N PRO A 317 -35.09 -5.22 12.34
CA PRO A 317 -35.17 -4.86 13.75
C PRO A 317 -36.10 -3.63 13.90
N PRO A 318 -36.89 -3.53 14.96
CA PRO A 318 -37.95 -2.53 15.10
C PRO A 318 -37.51 -1.08 14.94
N ALA A 319 -36.22 -0.78 15.10
CA ALA A 319 -35.64 0.53 14.83
C ALA A 319 -35.56 0.89 13.31
N LEU A 320 -35.59 -0.09 12.43
CA LEU A 320 -35.58 0.12 10.97
C LEU A 320 -36.97 -0.06 10.33
N ALA A 321 -37.94 -0.55 11.05
CA ALA A 321 -39.30 -0.73 10.55
C ALA A 321 -40.03 0.57 10.21
N GLN A 322 -39.53 1.72 10.67
CA GLN A 322 -40.08 3.04 10.31
C GLN A 322 -39.52 3.62 9.01
N LEU A 323 -38.57 2.94 8.36
CA LEU A 323 -37.95 3.41 7.11
C LEU A 323 -38.87 3.10 5.93
N ARG A 324 -39.52 4.12 5.39
CA ARG A 324 -40.28 4.00 4.13
C ARG A 324 -39.33 3.72 2.98
N VAL A 325 -39.43 2.51 2.39
CA VAL A 325 -38.78 2.17 1.13
C VAL A 325 -39.52 2.85 0.00
N ILE A 326 -38.96 3.92 -0.52
CA ILE A 326 -39.53 4.59 -1.70
C ILE A 326 -38.94 3.93 -2.94
N ARG A 327 -39.75 3.20 -3.67
CA ARG A 327 -39.36 2.70 -5.01
C ARG A 327 -39.37 3.85 -6.00
N ILE A 328 -38.19 4.28 -6.47
CA ILE A 328 -38.10 5.26 -7.54
C ILE A 328 -38.38 4.53 -8.88
N ARG A 329 -39.50 4.88 -9.50
CA ARG A 329 -39.75 4.50 -10.91
C ARG A 329 -38.93 5.45 -11.79
N VAL A 330 -37.86 4.97 -12.39
CA VAL A 330 -37.12 5.71 -13.41
C VAL A 330 -37.71 5.36 -14.76
N PRO A 331 -38.14 6.32 -15.58
CA PRO A 331 -38.60 6.04 -16.94
C PRO A 331 -37.43 5.53 -17.78
N TYR A 332 -37.71 4.51 -18.54
CA TYR A 332 -36.79 3.99 -19.56
C TYR A 332 -36.58 5.07 -20.63
N VAL A 333 -35.35 5.53 -20.80
CA VAL A 333 -34.94 6.26 -22.01
C VAL A 333 -34.17 5.25 -22.86
N PHE A 334 -34.62 5.07 -24.08
CA PHE A 334 -34.05 4.23 -25.11
C PHE A 334 -32.64 4.72 -25.53
#